data_abc3e36d6443473a426247f34c11b5b9
#
_entry.id   abc3e36d6443473a426247f34c11b5b9
#
_cell.length_a   1.000
_cell.length_b   1.000
_cell.length_c   1.000
_cell.angle_alpha   90.00
_cell.angle_beta   90.00
_cell.angle_gamma   90.00
#
_symmetry.space_group_name_H-M   'P 1'
#
loop_
_entity.id
_entity.type
_entity.pdbx_description
1 polymer ?
#
loop_
_entity_poly.entity_id
_entity_poly.type
_entity_poly.pdbx_seq_one_letter_code
_entity_poly.pdbx_strand_id
1 'polypeptide(L)'
;ADAQGSIHITLAVAEESIQKPMIRCDESLYYDMLSAFCKSLRGSDSDAALAWFARLIYAGVDPKLIARRIIAHASEDVGLADSKALEIAVAAYQACHFLGMPECTVHLTQAVVYMAMAPKSNALYVAYETAKKDAQEQIAEPVPLQIRNAQTSLMKNLGYGKGYVYAHDTQEKLSAMTCLPDSLQGKRYYQPTEQGNEGRYKQRLEEIIRWKEEHRGK
;
A
#
# COMPACT_ATOMS: atom_id res chain seq x y z
N ALA A 1 15.29 8.92 -48.30
CA ALA A 1 15.37 7.58 -48.86
C ALA A 1 16.72 7.43 -49.55
N ASP A 2 17.34 6.29 -49.46
CA ASP A 2 18.53 5.95 -50.23
C ASP A 2 18.19 5.75 -51.75
N ALA A 3 19.21 5.45 -52.58
CA ALA A 3 19.02 5.25 -53.99
C ALA A 3 18.13 4.03 -54.34
N GLN A 4 17.83 3.16 -53.36
CA GLN A 4 16.96 2.00 -53.47
C GLN A 4 15.55 2.25 -52.88
N GLY A 5 15.23 3.49 -52.46
CA GLY A 5 13.94 3.84 -51.87
C GLY A 5 13.74 3.47 -50.42
N SER A 6 14.78 2.95 -49.72
CA SER A 6 14.72 2.63 -48.31
C SER A 6 14.89 3.89 -47.46
N ILE A 7 14.09 4.01 -46.42
CA ILE A 7 14.16 5.10 -45.44
C ILE A 7 14.89 4.56 -44.18
N HIS A 8 16.08 5.12 -43.94
CA HIS A 8 16.82 4.82 -42.70
C HIS A 8 16.60 5.94 -41.69
N ILE A 9 15.89 5.66 -40.63
CA ILE A 9 15.72 6.57 -39.49
C ILE A 9 16.82 6.23 -38.46
N THR A 10 17.85 7.07 -38.44
CA THR A 10 18.90 6.98 -37.41
C THR A 10 18.47 7.71 -36.17
N LEU A 11 19.14 7.42 -35.03
CA LEU A 11 18.87 8.16 -33.77
C LEU A 11 19.05 9.67 -33.97
N ALA A 12 20.10 10.11 -34.68
CA ALA A 12 20.34 11.51 -34.98
C ALA A 12 19.19 12.15 -35.76
N VAL A 13 18.66 11.46 -36.78
CA VAL A 13 17.49 11.93 -37.57
C VAL A 13 16.25 11.99 -36.69
N ALA A 14 16.05 11.02 -35.79
CA ALA A 14 14.93 11.04 -34.84
C ALA A 14 15.06 12.20 -33.84
N GLU A 15 16.23 12.43 -33.27
CA GLU A 15 16.52 13.55 -32.37
C GLU A 15 16.32 14.90 -33.06
N GLU A 16 16.79 15.07 -34.30
CA GLU A 16 16.60 16.29 -35.09
C GLU A 16 15.12 16.52 -35.38
N SER A 17 14.38 15.48 -35.74
CA SER A 17 12.95 15.56 -36.03
C SER A 17 12.10 15.92 -34.82
N ILE A 18 12.47 15.43 -33.63
CA ILE A 18 11.76 15.65 -32.36
C ILE A 18 12.24 16.96 -31.72
N GLN A 19 13.37 17.52 -32.16
CA GLN A 19 14.07 18.69 -31.58
C GLN A 19 14.35 18.54 -30.07
N LYS A 20 14.51 17.32 -29.58
CA LYS A 20 14.77 17.00 -28.18
C LYS A 20 15.78 15.85 -28.09
N PRO A 21 16.78 15.93 -27.18
CA PRO A 21 17.67 14.81 -26.93
C PRO A 21 16.86 13.63 -26.40
N MET A 22 17.00 12.46 -27.01
CA MET A 22 16.39 11.24 -26.50
C MET A 22 17.26 10.68 -25.36
N ILE A 23 16.66 10.53 -24.18
CA ILE A 23 17.29 9.81 -23.08
C ILE A 23 17.20 8.32 -23.44
N ARG A 24 18.34 7.68 -23.67
CA ARG A 24 18.39 6.21 -23.74
C ARG A 24 18.20 5.69 -22.33
N CYS A 25 16.99 5.23 -22.03
CA CYS A 25 16.68 4.61 -20.76
C CYS A 25 16.93 3.10 -20.91
N ASP A 26 18.09 2.63 -20.49
CA ASP A 26 18.32 1.21 -20.27
C ASP A 26 17.63 0.76 -18.98
N GLU A 27 17.60 -0.55 -18.77
CA GLU A 27 16.92 -1.14 -17.62
C GLU A 27 17.51 -0.64 -16.28
N SER A 28 18.82 -0.47 -16.20
CA SER A 28 19.51 0.02 -15.00
C SER A 28 19.10 1.46 -14.67
N LEU A 29 19.14 2.36 -15.65
CA LEU A 29 18.76 3.76 -15.47
C LEU A 29 17.28 3.90 -15.10
N TYR A 30 16.41 3.06 -15.67
CA TYR A 30 14.99 3.00 -15.29
C TYR A 30 14.81 2.69 -13.80
N TYR A 31 15.47 1.63 -13.31
CA TYR A 31 15.37 1.26 -11.90
C TYR A 31 15.97 2.32 -10.97
N ASP A 32 17.07 2.96 -11.37
CA ASP A 32 17.68 4.05 -10.59
C ASP A 32 16.76 5.26 -10.48
N MET A 33 16.16 5.69 -11.58
CA MET A 33 15.19 6.81 -11.59
C MET A 33 13.95 6.46 -10.76
N LEU A 34 13.43 5.25 -10.91
CA LEU A 34 12.25 4.80 -10.16
C LEU A 34 12.55 4.70 -8.65
N SER A 35 13.75 4.22 -8.29
CA SER A 35 14.22 4.17 -6.90
C SER A 35 14.37 5.59 -6.31
N ALA A 36 14.95 6.52 -7.07
CA ALA A 36 15.08 7.90 -6.67
C ALA A 36 13.71 8.57 -6.48
N PHE A 37 12.77 8.34 -7.40
CA PHE A 37 11.40 8.80 -7.28
C PHE A 37 10.72 8.32 -5.99
N CYS A 38 10.74 7.01 -5.73
CA CYS A 38 10.14 6.45 -4.51
C CYS A 38 10.80 6.96 -3.23
N LYS A 39 12.13 7.10 -3.22
CA LYS A 39 12.86 7.64 -2.07
C LYS A 39 12.54 9.11 -1.81
N SER A 40 12.35 9.91 -2.87
CA SER A 40 11.95 11.31 -2.75
C SER A 40 10.55 11.44 -2.15
N LEU A 41 9.59 10.61 -2.59
CA LEU A 41 8.26 10.55 -1.98
C LEU A 41 8.33 10.20 -0.49
N ARG A 42 9.11 9.18 -0.14
CA ARG A 42 9.28 8.72 1.25
C ARG A 42 9.98 9.76 2.11
N GLY A 43 10.95 10.47 1.54
CA GLY A 43 11.67 11.56 2.21
C GLY A 43 10.91 12.88 2.27
N SER A 44 9.68 12.94 1.74
CA SER A 44 8.85 14.17 1.70
C SER A 44 9.51 15.31 0.90
N ASP A 45 10.30 14.98 -0.13
CA ASP A 45 10.91 15.93 -1.05
C ASP A 45 10.06 16.00 -2.32
N SER A 46 9.13 16.95 -2.36
CA SER A 46 8.19 17.13 -3.47
C SER A 46 8.88 17.55 -4.77
N ASP A 47 9.91 18.38 -4.68
CA ASP A 47 10.62 18.88 -5.85
C ASP A 47 11.48 17.80 -6.50
N ALA A 48 12.20 17.02 -5.69
CA ALA A 48 12.92 15.85 -6.19
C ALA A 48 11.98 14.80 -6.75
N ALA A 49 10.85 14.54 -6.10
CA ALA A 49 9.84 13.60 -6.60
C ALA A 49 9.30 14.04 -7.97
N LEU A 50 8.99 15.33 -8.15
CA LEU A 50 8.55 15.87 -9.43
C LEU A 50 9.64 15.82 -10.50
N ALA A 51 10.88 16.11 -10.14
CA ALA A 51 12.00 16.04 -11.06
C ALA A 51 12.22 14.61 -11.59
N TRP A 52 12.18 13.61 -10.72
CA TRP A 52 12.30 12.20 -11.12
C TRP A 52 11.07 11.70 -11.88
N PHE A 53 9.87 12.11 -11.47
CA PHE A 53 8.65 11.83 -12.22
C PHE A 53 8.72 12.36 -13.65
N ALA A 54 9.08 13.62 -13.82
CA ALA A 54 9.21 14.24 -15.15
C ALA A 54 10.25 13.52 -16.01
N ARG A 55 11.39 13.09 -15.42
CA ARG A 55 12.42 12.31 -16.12
C ARG A 55 11.92 10.94 -16.57
N LEU A 56 11.16 10.23 -15.70
CA LEU A 56 10.54 8.96 -16.06
C LEU A 56 9.57 9.10 -17.23
N ILE A 57 8.69 10.12 -17.20
CA ILE A 57 7.77 10.42 -18.31
C ILE A 57 8.55 10.76 -19.58
N TYR A 58 9.56 11.62 -19.48
CA TYR A 58 10.37 12.04 -20.63
C TYR A 58 11.17 10.88 -21.24
N ALA A 59 11.59 9.92 -20.42
CA ALA A 59 12.24 8.68 -20.86
C ALA A 59 11.27 7.67 -21.50
N GLY A 60 9.98 8.00 -21.62
CA GLY A 60 8.97 7.17 -22.27
C GLY A 60 8.42 6.04 -21.38
N VAL A 61 8.60 6.12 -20.07
CA VAL A 61 8.03 5.14 -19.13
C VAL A 61 6.50 5.26 -19.14
N ASP A 62 5.81 4.14 -19.26
CA ASP A 62 4.35 4.10 -19.20
C ASP A 62 3.86 4.75 -17.88
N PRO A 63 3.05 5.81 -17.94
CA PRO A 63 2.54 6.50 -16.77
C PRO A 63 1.79 5.58 -15.81
N LYS A 64 1.20 4.49 -16.27
CA LYS A 64 0.56 3.48 -15.41
C LYS A 64 1.56 2.72 -14.54
N LEU A 65 2.80 2.53 -15.00
CA LEU A 65 3.86 1.92 -14.19
C LEU A 65 4.22 2.85 -13.01
N ILE A 66 4.32 4.15 -13.28
CA ILE A 66 4.60 5.15 -12.24
C ILE A 66 3.42 5.24 -11.27
N ALA A 67 2.18 5.30 -11.78
CA ALA A 67 0.97 5.34 -10.98
C ALA A 67 0.85 4.13 -10.03
N ARG A 68 1.24 2.91 -10.48
CA ARG A 68 1.28 1.73 -9.60
C ARG A 68 2.27 1.90 -8.44
N ARG A 69 3.38 2.58 -8.64
CA ARG A 69 4.32 2.89 -7.54
C ARG A 69 3.74 3.90 -6.56
N ILE A 70 2.97 4.87 -7.05
CA ILE A 70 2.25 5.82 -6.18
C ILE A 70 1.21 5.07 -5.33
N ILE A 71 0.47 4.11 -5.92
CA ILE A 71 -0.48 3.27 -5.16
C ILE A 71 0.23 2.45 -4.08
N ALA A 72 1.34 1.80 -4.40
CA ALA A 72 2.12 1.05 -3.42
C ALA A 72 2.60 1.97 -2.28
N HIS A 73 3.19 3.12 -2.61
CA HIS A 73 3.65 4.12 -1.65
C HIS A 73 2.53 4.61 -0.71
N ALA A 74 1.32 4.80 -1.25
CA ALA A 74 0.16 5.24 -0.46
C ALA A 74 -0.17 4.29 0.70
N SER A 75 0.06 3.00 0.57
CA SER A 75 -0.20 2.02 1.63
C SER A 75 1.06 1.64 2.42
N GLU A 76 2.23 1.57 1.77
CA GLU A 76 3.48 1.17 2.42
C GLU A 76 4.09 2.27 3.29
N ASP A 77 4.05 3.53 2.82
CA ASP A 77 4.78 4.63 3.42
C ASP A 77 3.86 5.71 4.05
N VAL A 78 2.61 5.82 3.61
CA VAL A 78 1.62 6.73 4.19
C VAL A 78 0.63 5.98 5.09
N GLY A 79 0.04 4.91 4.59
CA GLY A 79 -0.84 4.03 5.36
C GLY A 79 -2.02 4.78 6.01
N LEU A 80 -2.26 4.50 7.28
CA LEU A 80 -3.35 5.12 8.05
C LEU A 80 -2.99 6.50 8.61
N ALA A 81 -1.77 6.97 8.43
CA ALA A 81 -1.44 8.37 8.74
C ALA A 81 -2.26 9.34 7.88
N ASP A 82 -2.56 8.94 6.62
CA ASP A 82 -3.56 9.62 5.79
C ASP A 82 -4.31 8.61 4.91
N SER A 83 -5.50 8.22 5.32
CA SER A 83 -6.31 7.21 4.62
C SER A 83 -6.77 7.65 3.21
N LYS A 84 -6.73 8.94 2.88
CA LYS A 84 -7.06 9.43 1.55
C LYS A 84 -5.97 9.18 0.52
N ALA A 85 -4.75 8.93 0.95
CA ALA A 85 -3.62 8.72 0.06
C ALA A 85 -3.90 7.61 -0.97
N LEU A 86 -4.44 6.47 -0.53
CA LEU A 86 -4.78 5.37 -1.44
C LEU A 86 -5.89 5.74 -2.43
N GLU A 87 -6.92 6.45 -2.00
CA GLU A 87 -8.01 6.91 -2.88
C GLU A 87 -7.47 7.83 -3.98
N ILE A 88 -6.63 8.80 -3.62
CA ILE A 88 -6.00 9.75 -4.56
C ILE A 88 -5.08 9.01 -5.55
N ALA A 89 -4.28 8.06 -5.05
CA ALA A 89 -3.39 7.26 -5.90
C ALA A 89 -4.17 6.44 -6.93
N VAL A 90 -5.26 5.80 -6.50
CA VAL A 90 -6.13 5.01 -7.38
C VAL A 90 -6.85 5.92 -8.38
N ALA A 91 -7.36 7.08 -7.96
CA ALA A 91 -7.98 8.05 -8.86
C ALA A 91 -7.01 8.55 -9.94
N ALA A 92 -5.74 8.82 -9.58
CA ALA A 92 -4.71 9.21 -10.53
C ALA A 92 -4.39 8.09 -11.54
N TYR A 93 -4.34 6.82 -11.07
CA TYR A 93 -4.20 5.67 -11.96
C TYR A 93 -5.37 5.55 -12.96
N GLN A 94 -6.60 5.73 -12.47
CA GLN A 94 -7.79 5.71 -13.33
C GLN A 94 -7.77 6.84 -14.34
N ALA A 95 -7.33 8.05 -13.95
CA ALA A 95 -7.14 9.17 -14.89
C ALA A 95 -6.16 8.81 -16.01
N CYS A 96 -5.05 8.12 -15.71
CA CYS A 96 -4.14 7.62 -16.74
C CYS A 96 -4.80 6.63 -17.69
N HIS A 97 -5.73 5.83 -17.19
CA HIS A 97 -6.44 4.86 -18.01
C HIS A 97 -7.48 5.53 -18.94
N PHE A 98 -8.21 6.51 -18.42
CA PHE A 98 -9.31 7.15 -19.17
C PHE A 98 -8.83 8.24 -20.12
N LEU A 99 -7.85 9.05 -19.71
CA LEU A 99 -7.40 10.22 -20.48
C LEU A 99 -6.17 9.91 -21.34
N GLY A 100 -5.24 9.10 -20.81
CA GLY A 100 -3.95 8.87 -21.48
C GLY A 100 -3.03 10.09 -21.43
N MET A 101 -1.95 9.99 -22.20
CA MET A 101 -0.97 11.09 -22.34
C MET A 101 -1.44 12.08 -23.42
N PRO A 102 -1.14 13.38 -23.28
CA PRO A 102 -0.38 14.01 -22.18
C PRO A 102 -1.22 14.40 -20.95
N GLU A 103 -2.55 14.38 -21.02
CA GLU A 103 -3.47 14.96 -20.04
C GLU A 103 -3.33 14.33 -18.64
N CYS A 104 -3.06 13.03 -18.57
CA CYS A 104 -2.94 12.33 -17.29
C CYS A 104 -1.74 12.80 -16.44
N THR A 105 -0.77 13.51 -17.03
CA THR A 105 0.42 13.97 -16.29
C THR A 105 0.07 14.93 -15.15
N VAL A 106 -0.93 15.78 -15.32
CA VAL A 106 -1.37 16.72 -14.27
C VAL A 106 -1.99 15.97 -13.09
N HIS A 107 -2.77 14.93 -13.37
CA HIS A 107 -3.38 14.08 -12.34
C HIS A 107 -2.33 13.30 -11.55
N LEU A 108 -1.30 12.78 -12.24
CA LEU A 108 -0.15 12.16 -11.58
C LEU A 108 0.66 13.16 -10.78
N THR A 109 0.89 14.37 -11.29
CA THR A 109 1.55 15.45 -10.56
C THR A 109 0.84 15.76 -9.25
N GLN A 110 -0.49 15.85 -9.26
CA GLN A 110 -1.30 16.04 -8.06
C GLN A 110 -1.05 14.91 -7.05
N ALA A 111 -1.08 13.66 -7.50
CA ALA A 111 -0.83 12.51 -6.64
C ALA A 111 0.61 12.49 -6.10
N VAL A 112 1.61 12.82 -6.93
CA VAL A 112 3.03 12.91 -6.52
C VAL A 112 3.21 13.93 -5.40
N VAL A 113 2.70 15.15 -5.58
CA VAL A 113 2.79 16.20 -4.55
C VAL A 113 2.05 15.78 -3.28
N TYR A 114 0.84 15.23 -3.44
CA TYR A 114 0.07 14.74 -2.30
C TYR A 114 0.85 13.70 -1.48
N MET A 115 1.43 12.69 -2.15
CA MET A 115 2.20 11.63 -1.48
C MET A 115 3.46 12.17 -0.81
N ALA A 116 4.15 13.12 -1.46
CA ALA A 116 5.33 13.75 -0.87
C ALA A 116 4.96 14.53 0.41
N MET A 117 3.83 15.24 0.42
CA MET A 117 3.40 16.08 1.54
C MET A 117 2.64 15.31 2.63
N ALA A 118 2.11 14.13 2.35
CA ALA A 118 1.38 13.32 3.31
C ALA A 118 2.26 12.89 4.50
N PRO A 119 1.70 12.80 5.73
CA PRO A 119 2.42 12.23 6.86
C PRO A 119 2.79 10.77 6.57
N LYS A 120 3.93 10.33 7.06
CA LYS A 120 4.49 9.00 6.75
C LYS A 120 4.30 8.03 7.92
N SER A 121 3.80 6.83 7.60
CA SER A 121 3.77 5.70 8.51
C SER A 121 3.88 4.40 7.73
N ASN A 122 4.83 3.57 8.09
CA ASN A 122 5.00 2.22 7.57
C ASN A 122 4.44 1.13 8.52
N ALA A 123 3.61 1.52 9.49
CA ALA A 123 3.10 0.61 10.52
C ALA A 123 2.33 -0.58 9.92
N LEU A 124 1.60 -0.39 8.83
CA LEU A 124 0.87 -1.47 8.14
C LEU A 124 1.83 -2.45 7.48
N TYR A 125 2.88 -1.95 6.83
CA TYR A 125 3.90 -2.79 6.21
C TYR A 125 4.61 -3.66 7.26
N VAL A 126 5.07 -3.05 8.34
CA VAL A 126 5.73 -3.74 9.45
C VAL A 126 4.79 -4.77 10.11
N ALA A 127 3.51 -4.42 10.30
CA ALA A 127 2.50 -5.32 10.86
C ALA A 127 2.34 -6.58 10.01
N TYR A 128 2.21 -6.42 8.69
CA TYR A 128 2.06 -7.56 7.79
C TYR A 128 3.32 -8.42 7.72
N GLU A 129 4.52 -7.84 7.61
CA GLU A 129 5.78 -8.60 7.56
C GLU A 129 6.01 -9.39 8.86
N THR A 130 5.65 -8.80 10.01
CA THR A 130 5.73 -9.51 11.30
C THR A 130 4.73 -10.68 11.36
N ALA A 131 3.48 -10.45 10.95
CA ALA A 131 2.46 -11.51 10.93
C ALA A 131 2.82 -12.63 9.92
N LYS A 132 3.38 -12.27 8.77
CA LYS A 132 3.86 -13.20 7.75
C LYS A 132 4.99 -14.09 8.28
N LYS A 133 5.93 -13.54 9.03
CA LYS A 133 7.00 -14.31 9.67
C LYS A 133 6.43 -15.35 10.62
N ASP A 134 5.51 -14.95 11.50
CA ASP A 134 4.85 -15.88 12.42
C ASP A 134 4.05 -16.97 11.67
N ALA A 135 3.35 -16.62 10.60
CA ALA A 135 2.63 -17.58 9.77
C ALA A 135 3.56 -18.60 9.11
N GLN A 136 4.77 -18.21 8.72
CA GLN A 136 5.79 -19.12 8.17
C GLN A 136 6.37 -20.06 9.22
N GLU A 137 6.59 -19.57 10.45
CA GLU A 137 7.15 -20.34 11.55
C GLU A 137 6.11 -21.27 12.21
N GLN A 138 4.82 -20.93 12.16
CA GLN A 138 3.73 -21.60 12.89
C GLN A 138 2.57 -22.02 11.99
N ILE A 139 2.85 -22.44 10.77
CA ILE A 139 1.84 -22.79 9.75
C ILE A 139 0.87 -23.91 10.20
N ALA A 140 1.27 -24.76 11.15
CA ALA A 140 0.48 -25.88 11.65
C ALA A 140 -0.46 -25.53 12.82
N GLU A 141 -0.44 -24.30 13.30
CA GLU A 141 -1.31 -23.86 14.40
C GLU A 141 -2.79 -23.91 13.99
N PRO A 142 -3.62 -24.66 14.74
CA PRO A 142 -5.03 -24.77 14.38
C PRO A 142 -5.81 -23.48 14.70
N VAL A 143 -6.82 -23.20 13.91
CA VAL A 143 -7.77 -22.13 14.22
C VAL A 143 -8.47 -22.46 15.54
N PRO A 144 -8.58 -21.54 16.52
CA PRO A 144 -9.29 -21.76 17.77
C PRO A 144 -10.73 -22.22 17.57
N LEU A 145 -11.18 -23.21 18.36
CA LEU A 145 -12.49 -23.86 18.18
C LEU A 145 -13.66 -22.88 18.23
N GLN A 146 -13.59 -21.89 19.12
CA GLN A 146 -14.65 -20.90 19.33
C GLN A 146 -14.93 -20.01 18.11
N ILE A 147 -13.97 -19.86 17.20
CA ILE A 147 -14.15 -19.06 15.98
C ILE A 147 -14.31 -19.92 14.70
N ARG A 148 -14.41 -21.24 14.84
CA ARG A 148 -14.69 -22.15 13.72
C ARG A 148 -16.20 -22.23 13.46
N ASN A 149 -16.59 -22.29 12.19
CA ASN A 149 -17.98 -22.47 11.82
C ASN A 149 -18.43 -23.92 12.02
N ALA A 150 -19.51 -24.14 12.77
CA ALA A 150 -20.12 -25.45 13.02
C ALA A 150 -21.22 -25.74 12.00
N GLN A 151 -20.87 -26.21 10.81
CA GLN A 151 -21.82 -26.47 9.71
C GLN A 151 -22.60 -27.77 9.88
N THR A 152 -22.05 -28.75 10.61
CA THR A 152 -22.67 -30.04 10.85
C THR A 152 -22.89 -30.29 12.34
N SER A 153 -23.81 -31.25 12.67
CA SER A 153 -24.02 -31.68 14.05
C SER A 153 -22.76 -32.26 14.69
N LEU A 154 -21.95 -32.98 13.91
CA LEU A 154 -20.67 -33.49 14.39
C LEU A 154 -19.71 -32.33 14.78
N MET A 155 -19.60 -31.30 13.97
CA MET A 155 -18.78 -30.13 14.28
C MET A 155 -19.25 -29.41 15.55
N LYS A 156 -20.57 -29.30 15.76
CA LYS A 156 -21.15 -28.77 17.01
C LYS A 156 -20.75 -29.61 18.20
N ASN A 157 -20.85 -30.93 18.07
CA ASN A 157 -20.47 -31.86 19.12
C ASN A 157 -18.95 -31.81 19.45
N LEU A 158 -18.13 -31.50 18.48
CA LEU A 158 -16.68 -31.26 18.65
C LEU A 158 -16.36 -29.88 19.24
N GLY A 159 -17.36 -29.06 19.56
CA GLY A 159 -17.17 -27.76 20.19
C GLY A 159 -16.89 -26.60 19.24
N TYR A 160 -17.09 -26.77 17.93
CA TYR A 160 -16.94 -25.67 16.96
C TYR A 160 -17.96 -24.57 17.25
N GLY A 161 -17.49 -23.31 17.33
CA GLY A 161 -18.32 -22.15 17.63
C GLY A 161 -18.79 -22.05 19.08
N LYS A 162 -18.37 -22.99 19.98
CA LYS A 162 -18.77 -22.94 21.37
C LYS A 162 -18.12 -21.76 22.08
N GLY A 163 -18.95 -20.91 22.70
CA GLY A 163 -18.45 -19.70 23.38
C GLY A 163 -18.20 -18.51 22.45
N TYR A 164 -18.59 -18.60 21.17
CA TYR A 164 -18.50 -17.47 20.27
C TYR A 164 -19.40 -16.32 20.72
N VAL A 165 -18.83 -15.13 20.88
CA VAL A 165 -19.56 -13.91 21.19
C VAL A 165 -19.66 -13.05 19.95
N TYR A 166 -20.87 -12.88 19.43
CA TYR A 166 -21.12 -12.01 18.28
C TYR A 166 -21.06 -10.54 18.73
N ALA A 167 -20.05 -9.81 18.31
CA ALA A 167 -19.81 -8.45 18.79
C ALA A 167 -20.98 -7.49 18.57
N HIS A 168 -21.81 -7.72 17.54
CA HIS A 168 -23.01 -6.89 17.30
C HIS A 168 -24.10 -7.06 18.35
N ASP A 169 -24.10 -8.13 19.14
CA ASP A 169 -25.05 -8.33 20.23
C ASP A 169 -24.62 -7.65 21.53
N THR A 170 -23.37 -7.18 21.61
CA THR A 170 -22.88 -6.40 22.76
C THR A 170 -23.17 -4.91 22.60
N GLN A 171 -23.26 -4.18 23.70
CA GLN A 171 -23.55 -2.75 23.70
C GLN A 171 -22.43 -1.95 23.01
N GLU A 172 -21.18 -2.24 23.33
CA GLU A 172 -19.99 -1.57 22.80
C GLU A 172 -19.56 -2.06 21.42
N LYS A 173 -20.24 -3.08 20.87
CA LYS A 173 -19.88 -3.74 19.61
C LYS A 173 -18.46 -4.32 19.65
N LEU A 174 -18.02 -4.76 20.82
CA LEU A 174 -16.73 -5.37 21.07
C LEU A 174 -16.91 -6.79 21.65
N SER A 175 -15.92 -7.63 21.48
CA SER A 175 -15.82 -8.95 22.10
C SER A 175 -14.47 -9.08 22.81
N ALA A 176 -14.49 -9.53 24.06
CA ALA A 176 -13.27 -9.81 24.83
C ALA A 176 -12.65 -11.19 24.49
N MET A 177 -13.31 -11.94 23.62
CA MET A 177 -12.86 -13.23 23.17
C MET A 177 -11.50 -13.16 22.46
N THR A 178 -10.63 -14.13 22.70
CA THR A 178 -9.35 -14.29 22.04
C THR A 178 -9.54 -15.01 20.71
N CYS A 179 -9.06 -14.42 19.61
CA CYS A 179 -9.16 -14.97 18.26
C CYS A 179 -7.82 -15.51 17.73
N LEU A 180 -6.71 -15.20 18.40
CA LEU A 180 -5.40 -15.74 18.05
C LEU A 180 -5.23 -17.17 18.58
N PRO A 181 -4.45 -18.04 17.90
CA PRO A 181 -3.98 -19.30 18.45
C PRO A 181 -3.24 -19.11 19.77
N ASP A 182 -3.16 -20.16 20.59
CA ASP A 182 -2.58 -20.08 21.94
C ASP A 182 -1.12 -19.63 21.94
N SER A 183 -0.33 -20.07 20.97
CA SER A 183 1.07 -19.68 20.83
C SER A 183 1.28 -18.21 20.43
N LEU A 184 0.26 -17.57 19.86
CA LEU A 184 0.28 -16.18 19.42
C LEU A 184 -0.45 -15.23 20.35
N GLN A 185 -0.98 -15.74 21.48
CA GLN A 185 -1.68 -14.90 22.44
C GLN A 185 -0.78 -13.79 22.98
N GLY A 186 -1.33 -12.57 23.04
CA GLY A 186 -0.59 -11.37 23.47
C GLY A 186 0.25 -10.71 22.39
N LYS A 187 0.44 -11.34 21.23
CA LYS A 187 1.11 -10.66 20.10
C LYS A 187 0.29 -9.50 19.57
N ARG A 188 1.00 -8.44 19.21
CA ARG A 188 0.44 -7.23 18.59
C ARG A 188 1.22 -6.92 17.32
N TYR A 189 0.59 -7.12 16.18
CA TYR A 189 1.19 -6.86 14.89
C TYR A 189 1.10 -5.37 14.50
N TYR A 190 -0.10 -4.80 14.59
CA TYR A 190 -0.30 -3.40 14.28
C TYR A 190 0.06 -2.52 15.48
N GLN A 191 1.07 -1.68 15.29
CA GLN A 191 1.56 -0.71 16.27
C GLN A 191 1.48 0.68 15.64
N PRO A 192 0.34 1.38 15.81
CA PRO A 192 0.12 2.69 15.20
C PRO A 192 1.12 3.72 15.72
N THR A 193 1.52 4.61 14.81
CA THR A 193 2.33 5.78 15.12
C THR A 193 1.44 6.93 15.62
N GLU A 194 2.04 8.10 15.84
CA GLU A 194 1.29 9.34 16.14
C GLU A 194 1.20 10.26 14.92
N GLN A 195 1.64 9.79 13.75
CA GLN A 195 1.67 10.59 12.56
C GLN A 195 0.26 10.76 11.95
N GLY A 196 -0.08 11.99 11.61
CA GLY A 196 -1.35 12.30 10.95
C GLY A 196 -2.58 11.74 11.69
N ASN A 197 -3.44 11.05 10.96
CA ASN A 197 -4.66 10.44 11.51
C ASN A 197 -4.38 9.18 12.36
N GLU A 198 -3.18 8.62 12.30
CA GLU A 198 -2.87 7.35 12.97
C GLU A 198 -2.88 7.48 14.49
N GLY A 199 -2.66 8.69 15.05
CA GLY A 199 -2.85 8.95 16.46
C GLY A 199 -4.26 8.64 16.98
N ARG A 200 -5.31 8.85 16.15
CA ARG A 200 -6.69 8.46 16.50
C ARG A 200 -6.88 6.94 16.52
N TYR A 201 -6.26 6.23 15.61
CA TYR A 201 -6.27 4.76 15.60
C TYR A 201 -5.54 4.20 16.82
N LYS A 202 -4.43 4.84 17.23
CA LYS A 202 -3.69 4.48 18.45
C LYS A 202 -4.57 4.60 19.69
N GLN A 203 -5.20 5.74 19.88
CA GLN A 203 -6.13 5.98 21.01
C GLN A 203 -7.26 4.94 21.01
N ARG A 204 -7.89 4.73 19.85
CA ARG A 204 -8.97 3.74 19.73
C ARG A 204 -8.51 2.32 20.03
N LEU A 205 -7.32 1.94 19.60
CA LEU A 205 -6.74 0.62 19.88
C LEU A 205 -6.48 0.45 21.40
N GLU A 206 -5.96 1.45 22.06
CA GLU A 206 -5.72 1.43 23.52
C GLU A 206 -7.04 1.32 24.30
N GLU A 207 -8.09 2.02 23.90
CA GLU A 207 -9.43 1.87 24.47
C GLU A 207 -9.97 0.44 24.32
N ILE A 208 -9.87 -0.13 23.11
CA ILE A 208 -10.31 -1.51 22.83
C ILE A 208 -9.54 -2.52 23.68
N ILE A 209 -8.23 -2.34 23.80
CA ILE A 209 -7.38 -3.23 24.60
C ILE A 209 -7.79 -3.18 26.07
N ARG A 210 -7.93 -1.98 26.64
CA ARG A 210 -8.35 -1.78 28.01
C ARG A 210 -9.72 -2.42 28.28
N TRP A 211 -10.67 -2.15 27.40
CA TRP A 211 -12.00 -2.74 27.51
C TRP A 211 -11.94 -4.27 27.47
N LYS A 212 -11.15 -4.86 26.58
CA LYS A 212 -10.98 -6.33 26.50
C LYS A 212 -10.34 -6.91 27.76
N GLU A 213 -9.38 -6.22 28.35
CA GLU A 213 -8.73 -6.65 29.60
C GLU A 213 -9.71 -6.65 30.78
N GLU A 214 -10.56 -5.62 30.89
CA GLU A 214 -11.60 -5.48 31.93
C GLU A 214 -12.73 -6.53 31.79
N HIS A 215 -12.97 -7.07 30.60
CA HIS A 215 -14.05 -8.00 30.29
C HIS A 215 -13.56 -9.43 30.02
N ARG A 216 -12.26 -9.69 30.15
CA ARG A 216 -11.69 -11.01 29.95
C ARG A 216 -12.10 -11.92 31.09
N GLY A 217 -12.87 -12.99 30.78
CA GLY A 217 -13.30 -14.01 31.75
C GLY A 217 -14.63 -13.73 32.45
N LYS A 218 -15.40 -12.73 31.96
CA LYS A 218 -16.80 -12.53 32.40
C LYS A 218 -17.77 -13.28 31.52
#